data_53111abec0b2c2683e76ea5ff6130143
#
_entry.id   53111abec0b2c2683e76ea5ff6130143
#
_cell.length_a   1.000
_cell.length_b   1.000
_cell.length_c   1.000
_cell.angle_alpha   90.00
_cell.angle_beta   90.00
_cell.angle_gamma   90.00
#
_symmetry.space_group_name_H-M   'P 1'
#
loop_
_entity.id
_entity.type
_entity.pdbx_description
1 polymer ?
#
loop_
_entity_poly.entity_id
_entity_poly.type
_entity_poly.pdbx_seq_one_letter_code
_entity_poly.pdbx_strand_id
1 'polypeptide(L)' 'MKEYVVNLEKEFSLIENGFKEEEKRALADYQSNDNAYTKELAFLAFKSNVYQVRMYSVFLFGHLS' A
#
# COMPACT_ATOMS: atom_id res chain seq x y z
N MET A 1 11.43 2.47 -4.65
CA MET A 1 10.17 1.74 -4.36
C MET A 1 10.24 0.92 -3.07
N LYS A 2 11.28 0.13 -2.92
CA LYS A 2 11.47 -0.68 -1.70
C LYS A 2 11.52 0.19 -0.44
N GLU A 3 12.24 1.30 -0.53
CA GLU A 3 12.34 2.23 0.59
C GLU A 3 10.98 2.82 0.97
N TYR A 4 10.15 3.09 -0.02
CA TYR A 4 8.79 3.57 0.22
C TYR A 4 7.99 2.53 1.00
N VAL A 5 8.10 1.26 0.63
CA VAL A 5 7.39 0.18 1.34
C VAL A 5 7.89 0.07 2.79
N VAL A 6 9.20 0.20 3.01
CA VAL A 6 9.75 0.20 4.38
C VAL A 6 9.16 1.34 5.20
N ASN A 7 9.01 2.51 4.58
CA ASN A 7 8.41 3.65 5.27
C ASN A 7 6.93 3.41 5.58
N LEU A 8 6.20 2.76 4.66
CA LEU A 8 4.82 2.37 4.92
C LEU A 8 4.74 1.38 6.09
N GLU A 9 5.68 0.45 6.16
CA GLU A 9 5.72 -0.51 7.26
C GLU A 9 5.86 0.19 8.61
N LYS A 10 6.75 1.17 8.69
CA LYS A 10 6.95 1.93 9.93
C LYS A 10 5.70 2.73 10.29
N GLU A 11 5.10 3.38 9.31
CA GLU A 11 3.94 4.23 9.54
C GLU A 11 2.70 3.41 9.87
N PHE A 12 2.41 2.39 9.07
CA PHE A 12 1.17 1.62 9.20
C PHE A 12 1.18 0.64 10.37
N SER A 13 2.35 0.20 10.82
CA SER A 13 2.43 -0.68 11.98
C SER A 13 1.88 -0.03 13.24
N LEU A 14 1.77 1.29 13.25
CA LEU A 14 1.21 2.04 14.38
C LEU A 14 -0.31 2.10 14.38
N ILE A 15 -0.95 1.67 13.29
CA ILE A 15 -2.41 1.69 13.16
C ILE A 15 -2.98 0.50 13.91
N GLU A 16 -3.82 0.75 14.91
CA GLU A 16 -4.36 -0.30 15.75
C GLU A 16 -5.70 -0.85 15.27
N ASN A 17 -6.52 0.00 14.64
CA ASN A 17 -7.88 -0.38 14.27
C ASN A 17 -8.25 0.12 12.89
N GLY A 18 -8.94 -0.75 12.12
CA GLY A 18 -9.48 -0.39 10.82
C GLY A 18 -8.42 -0.22 9.74
N PHE A 19 -8.89 0.10 8.54
CA PHE A 19 -8.02 0.22 7.37
C PHE A 19 -8.25 1.51 6.60
N LYS A 20 -8.81 2.53 7.24
CA LYS A 20 -9.09 3.83 6.61
C LYS A 20 -7.85 4.49 6.05
N GLU A 21 -6.77 4.50 6.83
CA GLU A 21 -5.52 5.14 6.40
C GLU A 21 -4.88 4.39 5.24
N GLU A 22 -4.91 3.07 5.28
CA GLU A 22 -4.38 2.23 4.21
C GLU A 22 -5.16 2.45 2.92
N GLU A 23 -6.48 2.47 3.01
CA GLU A 23 -7.35 2.69 1.85
C GLU A 23 -7.11 4.08 1.24
N LYS A 24 -7.03 5.09 2.09
CA LYS A 24 -6.80 6.46 1.67
C LYS A 24 -5.44 6.63 0.96
N ARG A 25 -4.40 6.04 1.54
CA ARG A 25 -3.06 6.09 0.95
C ARG A 25 -3.03 5.34 -0.39
N ALA A 26 -3.70 4.20 -0.46
CA ALA A 26 -3.75 3.42 -1.70
C ALA A 26 -4.39 4.24 -2.83
N LEU A 27 -5.48 4.93 -2.55
CA LEU A 27 -6.12 5.79 -3.55
C LEU A 27 -5.20 6.92 -3.99
N ALA A 28 -4.55 7.59 -3.04
CA ALA A 28 -3.63 8.68 -3.34
C ALA A 28 -2.47 8.20 -4.20
N ASP A 29 -1.90 7.05 -3.86
CA ASP A 29 -0.76 6.50 -4.58
C ASP A 29 -1.16 6.03 -5.97
N TYR A 30 -2.34 5.45 -6.11
CA TYR A 30 -2.87 5.06 -7.41
C TYR A 30 -3.04 6.29 -8.32
N GLN A 31 -3.55 7.38 -7.77
CA GLN A 31 -3.79 8.62 -8.54
C GLN A 31 -2.50 9.35 -8.90
N SER A 32 -1.46 9.17 -8.13
CA SER A 32 -0.20 9.92 -8.29
C SER A 32 0.83 9.22 -9.17
N ASN A 33 0.59 7.98 -9.57
CA ASN A 33 1.55 7.18 -10.31
C ASN A 33 0.88 6.49 -11.49
N ASP A 34 1.67 6.07 -12.47
CA ASP A 34 1.11 5.30 -13.59
C ASP A 34 0.79 3.88 -13.14
N ASN A 35 0.04 3.16 -13.99
CA ASN A 35 -0.41 1.81 -13.64
C ASN A 35 0.74 0.81 -13.52
N ALA A 36 1.77 0.94 -14.34
CA ALA A 36 2.91 0.03 -14.29
C ALA A 36 3.65 0.15 -12.96
N TYR A 37 3.91 1.37 -12.52
CA TYR A 37 4.55 1.61 -11.23
C TYR A 37 3.68 1.13 -10.07
N THR A 38 2.40 1.47 -10.11
CA THR A 38 1.45 1.11 -9.06
C THR A 38 1.33 -0.40 -8.92
N LYS A 39 1.35 -1.12 -10.04
CA LYS A 39 1.29 -2.58 -10.03
C LYS A 39 2.51 -3.18 -9.35
N GLU A 40 3.70 -2.69 -9.67
CA GLU A 40 4.93 -3.15 -9.02
C GLU A 40 4.92 -2.85 -7.53
N LEU A 41 4.47 -1.65 -7.17
CA LEU A 41 4.34 -1.26 -5.77
C LEU A 41 3.39 -2.18 -5.02
N ALA A 42 2.25 -2.50 -5.63
CA ALA A 42 1.27 -3.39 -5.02
C ALA A 42 1.85 -4.78 -4.77
N PHE A 43 2.56 -5.35 -5.75
CA PHE A 43 3.20 -6.65 -5.58
C PHE A 43 4.25 -6.62 -4.48
N LEU A 44 5.06 -5.57 -4.44
CA LEU A 44 6.09 -5.45 -3.42
C LEU A 44 5.48 -5.31 -2.02
N ALA A 45 4.46 -4.49 -1.89
CA ALA A 45 3.79 -4.29 -0.60
C ALA A 45 3.06 -5.55 -0.13
N PHE A 46 2.55 -6.35 -1.06
CA PHE A 46 1.87 -7.59 -0.70
C PHE A 46 2.80 -8.60 -0.02
N LYS A 47 4.10 -8.48 -0.23
CA LYS A 47 5.10 -9.35 0.38
C LYS A 47 5.51 -8.91 1.79
N SER A 48 4.97 -7.80 2.27
CA SER A 48 5.35 -7.25 3.57
C SER A 48 4.93 -8.18 4.71
N ASN A 49 5.71 -8.18 5.77
CA ASN A 49 5.37 -8.87 7.02
C ASN A 49 4.39 -8.06 7.86
N VAL A 50 4.19 -6.80 7.51
CA VAL A 50 3.26 -5.92 8.22
C VAL A 50 1.87 -6.07 7.60
N TYR A 51 0.93 -6.55 8.40
CA TYR A 51 -0.43 -6.84 7.93
C TYR A 51 -1.10 -5.63 7.28
N GLN A 52 -0.93 -4.45 7.90
CA GLN A 52 -1.53 -3.22 7.40
C GLN A 52 -0.98 -2.85 6.01
N VAL A 53 0.28 -3.16 5.74
CA VAL A 53 0.87 -2.90 4.42
C VAL A 53 0.31 -3.88 3.39
N ARG A 54 0.09 -5.14 3.78
CA ARG A 54 -0.58 -6.08 2.87
C ARG A 54 -2.00 -5.63 2.54
N MET A 55 -2.73 -5.09 3.51
CA MET A 55 -4.07 -4.55 3.25
C MET A 55 -4.02 -3.34 2.31
N TYR A 56 -3.05 -2.45 2.50
CA TYR A 56 -2.81 -1.36 1.57
C TYR A 56 -2.64 -1.89 0.14
N SER A 57 -1.85 -2.96 -0.02
CA SER A 57 -1.62 -3.54 -1.34
C SER A 57 -2.91 -4.09 -1.96
N VAL A 58 -3.78 -4.68 -1.13
CA VAL A 58 -5.08 -5.19 -1.61
C VAL A 58 -5.93 -4.03 -2.17
N PHE A 59 -5.94 -2.90 -1.48
CA PHE A 59 -6.65 -1.72 -1.98
C PHE A 59 -6.04 -1.21 -3.28
N LEU A 60 -4.70 -1.22 -3.40
CA LEU A 60 -4.05 -0.84 -4.66
C LEU A 60 -4.48 -1.75 -5.80
N PHE A 61 -4.48 -3.07 -5.58
CA PHE A 61 -4.93 -4.02 -6.58
C PHE A 61 -6.38 -3.77 -6.97
N GLY A 62 -7.21 -3.41 -6.01
CA GLY A 62 -8.60 -3.07 -6.28
C GLY A 62 -8.75 -1.91 -7.26
N HIS A 63 -7.93 -0.89 -7.13
CA HIS A 63 -7.95 0.25 -8.04
C HIS A 63 -7.42 -0.10 -9.43
N LEU A 64 -6.50 -1.05 -9.52
CA LEU A 64 -5.91 -1.48 -10.79
C LEU A 64 -6.83 -2.39 -11.60
N SER A 65 -7.83 -2.96 -10.98
CA SER A 65 -8.77 -3.89 -11.67
C SER A 65 -9.74 -3.15 -12.61
#